data_d73908cc5caf6119af5ab214f899d5ad
#
_entry.id   d73908cc5caf6119af5ab214f899d5ad
#
_cell.length_a   1.000
_cell.length_b   1.000
_cell.length_c   1.000
_cell.angle_alpha   90.00
_cell.angle_beta   90.00
_cell.angle_gamma   90.00
#
_symmetry.space_group_name_H-M   'P 1'
#
loop_
_entity.id
_entity.type
_entity.pdbx_description
1 polymer ?
#
loop_
_entity_poly.entity_id
_entity_poly.type
_entity_poly.pdbx_seq_one_letter_code
_entity_poly.pdbx_strand_id
1 'polypeptide(L)'
;MREQSRRYIESKYALSVSQLKSWFAYRMPHQVPTFSVSSSFGGRVFRQSFVSLSYDGERWLNCRVQSVGEGGESESNIAIEIERKACNYGGERFYFHCPRCGRQCTKLYLCDGLFECRKCGGLHYEVESLDKAERLRKRVGKIRKRLGWARMGFPEPADIFAKPKWMHYDTFRRLCDRHDADVETMIDLYRAQLVRTFGAF
;
A
#
# COMPACT_ATOMS: atom_id res chain seq x y z
N MET A 1 29.84 6.62 -0.92
CA MET A 1 28.44 7.09 -0.72
C MET A 1 27.58 5.86 -0.54
N ARG A 2 26.95 5.67 0.64
CA ARG A 2 25.99 4.56 0.85
C ARG A 2 24.74 4.90 0.04
N GLU A 3 24.44 4.05 -0.94
CA GLU A 3 23.15 4.06 -1.63
C GLU A 3 22.06 3.88 -0.59
N GLN A 4 21.36 4.97 -0.24
CA GLN A 4 20.20 4.85 0.64
C GLN A 4 19.13 4.11 -0.14
N SER A 5 18.94 2.83 0.15
CA SER A 5 17.88 2.02 -0.44
C SER A 5 16.54 2.72 -0.25
N ARG A 6 15.84 3.01 -1.34
CA ARG A 6 14.52 3.66 -1.32
C ARG A 6 13.56 2.87 -0.46
N ARG A 7 12.91 3.53 0.47
CA ARG A 7 11.88 2.93 1.34
C ARG A 7 10.53 3.03 0.64
N TYR A 8 9.84 1.91 0.51
CA TYR A 8 8.53 1.85 -0.16
C TYR A 8 7.40 1.69 0.84
N ILE A 9 6.25 2.33 0.54
CA ILE A 9 5.05 2.25 1.39
C ILE A 9 4.49 0.83 1.44
N GLU A 10 4.64 0.07 0.37
CA GLU A 10 4.15 -1.31 0.25
C GLU A 10 4.85 -2.27 1.21
N SER A 11 6.06 -1.93 1.65
CA SER A 11 6.84 -2.71 2.63
C SER A 11 6.60 -2.32 4.08
N LYS A 12 5.74 -1.30 4.34
CA LYS A 12 5.51 -0.78 5.69
C LYS A 12 4.09 -1.07 6.15
N TYR A 13 3.95 -1.37 7.44
CA TYR A 13 2.62 -1.43 8.05
C TYR A 13 1.97 -0.05 8.01
N ALA A 14 0.73 0.01 7.51
CA ALA A 14 -0.05 1.23 7.41
C ALA A 14 -1.23 1.20 8.37
N LEU A 15 -1.24 2.10 9.34
CA LEU A 15 -2.41 2.40 10.15
C LEU A 15 -3.34 3.31 9.34
N SER A 16 -4.56 2.86 9.06
CA SER A 16 -5.53 3.61 8.27
C SER A 16 -6.73 4.04 9.11
N VAL A 17 -7.22 5.26 8.88
CA VAL A 17 -8.46 5.75 9.48
C VAL A 17 -9.64 4.81 9.22
N SER A 18 -9.70 4.18 8.04
CA SER A 18 -10.79 3.26 7.68
C SER A 18 -10.85 2.01 8.57
N GLN A 19 -9.72 1.57 9.13
CA GLN A 19 -9.67 0.42 10.06
C GLN A 19 -10.24 0.76 11.44
N LEU A 20 -10.15 2.02 11.84
CA LEU A 20 -10.56 2.51 13.17
C LEU A 20 -11.84 3.36 13.12
N LYS A 21 -12.48 3.48 11.97
CA LYS A 21 -13.63 4.37 11.76
C LYS A 21 -14.76 4.11 12.76
N SER A 22 -15.06 2.85 13.08
CA SER A 22 -16.09 2.49 14.05
C SER A 22 -15.79 3.03 15.46
N TRP A 23 -14.53 2.96 15.91
CA TRP A 23 -14.11 3.47 17.21
C TRP A 23 -14.35 4.96 17.31
N PHE A 24 -13.92 5.69 16.27
CA PHE A 24 -14.07 7.15 16.22
C PHE A 24 -15.55 7.59 16.14
N ALA A 25 -16.37 6.83 15.42
CA ALA A 25 -17.79 7.14 15.26
C ALA A 25 -18.58 6.96 16.56
N TYR A 26 -18.28 5.92 17.34
CA TYR A 26 -19.00 5.65 18.60
C TYR A 26 -18.58 6.55 19.77
N ARG A 27 -17.50 7.31 19.64
CA ARG A 27 -16.97 8.21 20.68
C ARG A 27 -16.79 7.53 22.04
N MET A 28 -16.39 6.27 22.03
CA MET A 28 -16.16 5.50 23.25
C MET A 28 -14.69 5.15 23.38
N PRO A 29 -14.13 5.17 24.59
CA PRO A 29 -12.81 4.65 24.86
C PRO A 29 -12.72 3.21 24.36
N HIS A 30 -11.66 2.92 23.63
CA HIS A 30 -11.45 1.59 23.06
C HIS A 30 -9.99 1.17 23.13
N GLN A 31 -9.78 -0.10 23.41
CA GLN A 31 -8.43 -0.67 23.51
C GLN A 31 -8.33 -1.92 22.64
N VAL A 32 -7.29 -2.01 21.83
CA VAL A 32 -7.01 -3.20 21.00
C VAL A 32 -5.90 -3.99 21.62
N PRO A 33 -6.07 -5.32 21.70
CA PRO A 33 -4.97 -6.20 22.06
C PRO A 33 -3.78 -6.00 21.15
N THR A 34 -2.60 -6.22 21.70
CA THR A 34 -1.33 -6.12 20.99
C THR A 34 -1.30 -7.02 19.76
N PHE A 35 -0.97 -6.46 18.61
CA PHE A 35 -0.74 -7.21 17.38
C PHE A 35 0.71 -7.07 16.94
N SER A 36 1.22 -8.06 16.21
CA SER A 36 2.60 -8.06 15.74
C SER A 36 2.70 -7.60 14.28
N VAL A 37 3.77 -6.87 14.00
CA VAL A 37 4.17 -6.44 12.65
C VAL A 37 5.61 -6.89 12.43
N SER A 38 5.85 -7.72 11.43
CA SER A 38 7.19 -8.21 11.11
C SER A 38 7.75 -7.48 9.90
N SER A 39 8.99 -7.04 9.99
CA SER A 39 9.76 -6.52 8.86
C SER A 39 10.72 -7.61 8.39
N SER A 40 10.56 -8.05 7.13
CA SER A 40 11.39 -9.13 6.55
C SER A 40 11.99 -8.69 5.21
N PHE A 41 13.15 -9.26 4.91
CA PHE A 41 13.82 -9.11 3.61
C PHE A 41 14.45 -10.46 3.23
N GLY A 42 14.23 -10.92 2.00
CA GLY A 42 14.73 -12.19 1.53
C GLY A 42 14.28 -13.40 2.36
N GLY A 43 13.07 -13.35 2.96
CA GLY A 43 12.54 -14.40 3.83
C GLY A 43 13.07 -14.38 5.28
N ARG A 44 14.04 -13.52 5.61
CA ARG A 44 14.57 -13.36 6.97
C ARG A 44 13.89 -12.20 7.68
N VAL A 45 13.34 -12.44 8.86
CA VAL A 45 12.76 -11.40 9.74
C VAL A 45 13.90 -10.73 10.49
N PHE A 46 14.07 -9.42 10.32
CA PHE A 46 15.11 -8.63 10.98
C PHE A 46 14.57 -7.71 12.08
N ARG A 47 13.26 -7.44 12.09
CA ARG A 47 12.59 -6.70 13.15
C ARG A 47 11.17 -7.19 13.34
N GLN A 48 10.78 -7.39 14.58
CA GLN A 48 9.40 -7.65 14.98
C GLN A 48 8.94 -6.52 15.89
N SER A 49 7.77 -5.97 15.59
CA SER A 49 7.18 -4.90 16.39
C SER A 49 5.83 -5.34 16.93
N PHE A 50 5.60 -5.11 18.20
CA PHE A 50 4.32 -5.34 18.88
C PHE A 50 3.65 -3.99 19.08
N VAL A 51 2.45 -3.83 18.56
CA VAL A 51 1.72 -2.58 18.57
C VAL A 51 0.43 -2.73 19.36
N SER A 52 0.22 -1.90 20.36
CA SER A 52 -1.06 -1.76 21.04
C SER A 52 -1.62 -0.36 20.81
N LEU A 53 -2.95 -0.28 20.65
CA LEU A 53 -3.66 0.95 20.38
C LEU A 53 -4.71 1.17 21.46
N SER A 54 -4.83 2.40 21.94
CA SER A 54 -5.86 2.81 22.86
C SER A 54 -6.42 4.17 22.45
N TYR A 55 -7.75 4.27 22.33
CA TYR A 55 -8.46 5.48 21.96
C TYR A 55 -9.19 6.04 23.18
N ASP A 56 -9.09 7.33 23.43
CA ASP A 56 -9.70 8.00 24.59
C ASP A 56 -11.21 8.24 24.44
N GLY A 57 -11.77 8.02 23.27
CA GLY A 57 -13.17 8.29 22.94
C GLY A 57 -13.42 9.65 22.32
N GLU A 58 -12.47 10.58 22.35
CA GLU A 58 -12.64 11.95 21.89
C GLU A 58 -11.67 12.35 20.77
N ARG A 59 -10.39 12.42 21.09
CA ARG A 59 -9.39 13.05 20.21
C ARG A 59 -8.11 12.28 20.05
N TRP A 60 -7.67 11.49 21.03
CA TRP A 60 -6.35 10.92 21.05
C TRP A 60 -6.34 9.41 20.87
N LEU A 61 -5.53 8.97 19.91
CA LEU A 61 -5.17 7.57 19.73
C LEU A 61 -3.75 7.37 20.24
N ASN A 62 -3.59 6.68 21.35
CA ASN A 62 -2.31 6.33 21.93
C ASN A 62 -1.81 5.01 21.33
N CYS A 63 -0.61 5.03 20.81
CA CYS A 63 0.05 3.87 20.20
C CYS A 63 1.30 3.54 21.00
N ARG A 64 1.37 2.34 21.55
CA ARG A 64 2.58 1.79 22.16
C ARG A 64 3.20 0.80 21.19
N VAL A 65 4.46 1.01 20.85
CA VAL A 65 5.21 0.17 19.91
C VAL A 65 6.44 -0.35 20.64
N GLN A 66 6.51 -1.67 20.79
CA GLN A 66 7.67 -2.37 21.28
C GLN A 66 8.31 -3.12 20.11
N SER A 67 9.57 -2.89 19.83
CA SER A 67 10.27 -3.48 18.69
C SER A 67 11.50 -4.25 19.17
N VAL A 68 11.67 -5.46 18.66
CA VAL A 68 12.82 -6.32 18.89
C VAL A 68 13.47 -6.65 17.55
N GLY A 69 14.77 -6.51 17.45
CA GLY A 69 15.52 -6.77 16.23
C GLY A 69 17.03 -6.79 16.44
N GLU A 70 17.79 -6.89 15.35
CA GLU A 70 19.28 -6.96 15.38
C GLU A 70 19.92 -5.72 16.05
N GLY A 71 19.20 -4.59 16.15
CA GLY A 71 19.65 -3.38 16.86
C GLY A 71 19.25 -3.30 18.34
N GLY A 72 18.73 -4.39 18.92
CA GLY A 72 18.22 -4.43 20.29
C GLY A 72 16.72 -4.20 20.40
N GLU A 73 16.29 -3.95 21.63
CA GLU A 73 14.90 -3.66 21.96
C GLU A 73 14.68 -2.15 22.02
N SER A 74 13.52 -1.71 21.56
CA SER A 74 13.10 -0.31 21.66
C SER A 74 11.60 -0.24 21.96
N GLU A 75 11.23 0.74 22.78
CA GLU A 75 9.84 1.06 23.08
C GLU A 75 9.56 2.52 22.78
N SER A 76 8.40 2.79 22.19
CA SER A 76 7.92 4.14 21.93
C SER A 76 6.43 4.26 22.21
N ASN A 77 6.04 5.37 22.84
CA ASN A 77 4.66 5.75 23.10
C ASN A 77 4.34 7.00 22.29
N ILE A 78 3.33 6.92 21.43
CA ILE A 78 3.01 7.95 20.46
C ILE A 78 1.54 8.32 20.63
N ALA A 79 1.26 9.59 20.89
CA ALA A 79 -0.10 10.13 20.84
C ALA A 79 -0.38 10.68 19.43
N ILE A 80 -1.44 10.19 18.80
CA ILE A 80 -1.90 10.61 17.48
C ILE A 80 -3.21 11.35 17.64
N GLU A 81 -3.23 12.60 17.24
CA GLU A 81 -4.45 13.40 17.24
C GLU A 81 -5.38 12.97 16.11
N ILE A 82 -6.68 12.83 16.44
CA ILE A 82 -7.76 12.51 15.52
C ILE A 82 -8.59 13.77 15.27
N GLU A 83 -8.66 14.19 14.03
CA GLU A 83 -9.55 15.27 13.61
C GLU A 83 -10.81 14.72 12.97
N ARG A 84 -11.95 15.30 13.31
CA ARG A 84 -13.28 15.01 12.74
C ARG A 84 -13.71 16.17 11.88
N LYS A 85 -14.12 15.89 10.65
CA LYS A 85 -14.69 16.88 9.73
C LYS A 85 -16.07 16.45 9.26
N ALA A 86 -17.06 17.33 9.42
CA ALA A 86 -18.39 17.11 8.84
C ALA A 86 -18.30 17.07 7.30
N CYS A 87 -19.11 16.21 6.71
CA CYS A 87 -19.25 16.13 5.26
C CYS A 87 -20.49 16.90 4.77
N ASN A 88 -20.44 17.48 3.58
CA ASN A 88 -21.54 18.28 3.00
C ASN A 88 -22.84 17.48 2.82
N TYR A 89 -22.76 16.17 2.63
CA TYR A 89 -23.91 15.27 2.47
C TYR A 89 -24.22 14.46 3.73
N GLY A 90 -23.79 14.96 4.90
CA GLY A 90 -23.95 14.28 6.19
C GLY A 90 -22.83 13.28 6.50
N GLY A 91 -22.73 12.93 7.77
CA GLY A 91 -21.69 12.07 8.32
C GLY A 91 -20.38 12.81 8.58
N GLU A 92 -19.37 12.07 9.03
CA GLU A 92 -18.07 12.59 9.42
C GLU A 92 -16.94 11.85 8.71
N ARG A 93 -15.87 12.58 8.40
CA ARG A 93 -14.58 12.05 7.98
C ARG A 93 -13.56 12.23 9.10
N PHE A 94 -12.77 11.20 9.31
CA PHE A 94 -11.71 11.21 10.30
C PHE A 94 -10.36 11.30 9.63
N TYR A 95 -9.44 11.98 10.30
CA TYR A 95 -8.07 12.16 9.85
C TYR A 95 -7.13 12.01 11.03
N PHE A 96 -5.93 11.53 10.77
CA PHE A 96 -4.82 11.60 11.70
C PHE A 96 -4.03 12.88 11.49
N HIS A 97 -3.53 13.47 12.55
CA HIS A 97 -2.43 14.41 12.48
C HIS A 97 -1.12 13.67 12.66
N CYS A 98 -0.19 13.86 11.71
CA CYS A 98 1.12 13.22 11.79
C CYS A 98 1.87 13.71 13.04
N PRO A 99 2.31 12.83 13.95
CA PRO A 99 2.98 13.26 15.18
C PRO A 99 4.25 14.08 14.93
N ARG A 100 4.91 13.87 13.79
CA ARG A 100 6.16 14.56 13.45
C ARG A 100 5.98 15.92 12.81
N CYS A 101 4.97 16.11 11.95
CA CYS A 101 4.82 17.36 11.18
C CYS A 101 3.44 18.01 11.28
N GLY A 102 2.51 17.48 12.07
CA GLY A 102 1.15 17.98 12.24
C GLY A 102 0.25 17.88 11.01
N ARG A 103 0.76 17.34 9.87
CA ARG A 103 -0.03 17.26 8.64
C ARG A 103 -1.18 16.30 8.79
N GLN A 104 -2.35 16.72 8.31
CA GLN A 104 -3.53 15.88 8.18
C GLN A 104 -3.31 14.77 7.14
N CYS A 105 -3.63 13.53 7.49
CA CYS A 105 -3.49 12.35 6.65
C CYS A 105 -4.51 11.27 7.01
N THR A 106 -4.78 10.37 6.07
CA THR A 106 -5.68 9.22 6.27
C THR A 106 -4.93 7.93 6.60
N LYS A 107 -3.61 7.96 6.46
CA LYS A 107 -2.72 6.82 6.75
C LYS A 107 -1.43 7.31 7.39
N LEU A 108 -1.00 6.56 8.40
CA LEU A 108 0.32 6.67 9.02
C LEU A 108 1.05 5.35 8.82
N TYR A 109 2.35 5.41 8.67
CA TYR A 109 3.21 4.24 8.41
C TYR A 109 4.15 4.02 9.58
N LEU A 110 4.31 2.76 9.96
CA LEU A 110 5.26 2.39 11.01
C LEU A 110 6.69 2.44 10.43
N CYS A 111 7.44 3.45 10.81
CA CYS A 111 8.80 3.70 10.40
C CYS A 111 9.70 3.70 11.63
N ASP A 112 10.60 2.73 11.73
CA ASP A 112 11.60 2.63 12.80
C ASP A 112 11.03 2.75 14.24
N GLY A 113 9.84 2.18 14.46
CA GLY A 113 9.14 2.20 15.74
C GLY A 113 8.22 3.41 15.96
N LEU A 114 8.12 4.34 15.00
CA LEU A 114 7.25 5.51 15.06
C LEU A 114 6.20 5.50 13.95
N PHE A 115 5.02 6.03 14.25
CA PHE A 115 4.00 6.26 13.22
C PHE A 115 4.18 7.64 12.59
N GLU A 116 4.46 7.66 11.30
CA GLU A 116 4.71 8.87 10.54
C GLU A 116 3.90 8.91 9.23
N CYS A 117 3.65 10.12 8.70
CA CYS A 117 3.08 10.26 7.37
C CYS A 117 4.10 9.87 6.28
N ARG A 118 3.62 9.59 5.07
CA ARG A 118 4.45 9.20 3.93
C ARG A 118 5.67 10.12 3.72
N LYS A 119 5.48 11.44 3.87
CA LYS A 119 6.57 12.41 3.65
C LYS A 119 7.62 12.37 4.77
N CYS A 120 7.19 12.30 6.03
CA CYS A 120 8.12 12.23 7.16
C CYS A 120 8.92 10.92 7.17
N GLY A 121 8.29 9.80 6.82
CA GLY A 121 8.96 8.51 6.68
C GLY A 121 9.84 8.39 5.43
N GLY A 122 9.89 9.40 4.56
CA GLY A 122 10.65 9.36 3.31
C GLY A 122 10.19 8.23 2.38
N LEU A 123 8.88 7.89 2.40
CA LEU A 123 8.34 6.73 1.69
C LEU A 123 7.93 7.08 0.27
N HIS A 124 8.31 6.22 -0.66
CA HIS A 124 7.98 6.28 -2.08
C HIS A 124 6.98 5.20 -2.45
N TYR A 125 6.24 5.39 -3.54
CA TYR A 125 5.48 4.29 -4.14
C TYR A 125 6.43 3.41 -4.94
N GLU A 126 6.33 2.10 -4.78
CA GLU A 126 7.14 1.15 -5.55
C GLU A 126 7.02 1.42 -7.07
N VAL A 127 5.83 1.80 -7.52
CA VAL A 127 5.54 2.11 -8.93
C VAL A 127 6.36 3.28 -9.49
N GLU A 128 6.87 4.17 -8.64
CA GLU A 128 7.70 5.31 -9.07
C GLU A 128 9.10 4.86 -9.53
N SER A 129 9.60 3.74 -9.01
CA SER A 129 10.92 3.18 -9.34
C SER A 129 10.89 2.13 -10.44
N LEU A 130 9.71 1.66 -10.84
CA LEU A 130 9.57 0.67 -11.89
C LEU A 130 9.91 1.25 -13.26
N ASP A 131 10.52 0.44 -14.11
CA ASP A 131 10.69 0.75 -15.51
C ASP A 131 9.35 0.72 -16.29
N LYS A 132 9.41 1.03 -17.59
CA LYS A 132 8.20 1.07 -18.42
C LYS A 132 7.57 -0.31 -18.57
N ALA A 133 8.35 -1.37 -18.74
CA ALA A 133 7.86 -2.73 -18.92
C ALA A 133 7.20 -3.25 -17.62
N GLU A 134 7.81 -3.01 -16.47
CA GLU A 134 7.26 -3.38 -15.17
C GLU A 134 5.96 -2.64 -14.84
N ARG A 135 5.87 -1.34 -15.18
CA ARG A 135 4.62 -0.58 -15.02
C ARG A 135 3.49 -1.15 -15.88
N LEU A 136 3.79 -1.52 -17.13
CA LEU A 136 2.85 -2.20 -18.02
C LEU A 136 2.42 -3.54 -17.43
N ARG A 137 3.37 -4.37 -16.98
CA ARG A 137 3.11 -5.65 -16.33
C ARG A 137 2.16 -5.52 -15.14
N LYS A 138 2.38 -4.52 -14.26
CA LYS A 138 1.47 -4.24 -13.13
C LYS A 138 0.07 -3.79 -13.60
N ARG A 139 0.00 -2.99 -14.67
CA ARG A 139 -1.29 -2.54 -15.24
C ARG A 139 -2.06 -3.69 -15.86
N VAL A 140 -1.42 -4.51 -16.68
CA VAL A 140 -1.98 -5.76 -17.24
C VAL A 140 -2.49 -6.67 -16.13
N GLY A 141 -1.70 -6.89 -15.06
CA GLY A 141 -2.14 -7.69 -13.91
C GLY A 141 -3.39 -7.14 -13.22
N LYS A 142 -3.52 -5.82 -13.08
CA LYS A 142 -4.74 -5.20 -12.53
C LYS A 142 -5.96 -5.41 -13.45
N ILE A 143 -5.78 -5.28 -14.76
CA ILE A 143 -6.85 -5.52 -15.72
C ILE A 143 -7.29 -6.99 -15.66
N ARG A 144 -6.36 -7.94 -15.67
CA ARG A 144 -6.64 -9.37 -15.55
C ARG A 144 -7.40 -9.69 -14.28
N LYS A 145 -6.96 -9.16 -13.14
CA LYS A 145 -7.67 -9.34 -11.87
C LYS A 145 -9.11 -8.83 -11.94
N ARG A 146 -9.35 -7.68 -12.58
CA ARG A 146 -10.69 -7.11 -12.76
C ARG A 146 -11.57 -7.94 -13.70
N LEU A 147 -10.96 -8.58 -14.70
CA LEU A 147 -11.61 -9.46 -15.64
C LEU A 147 -11.77 -10.91 -15.13
N GLY A 148 -11.26 -11.22 -13.93
CA GLY A 148 -11.26 -12.58 -13.39
C GLY A 148 -10.21 -13.52 -14.00
N TRP A 149 -9.24 -12.98 -14.74
CA TRP A 149 -8.18 -13.73 -15.42
C TRP A 149 -6.89 -13.88 -14.59
N ALA A 150 -6.97 -13.75 -13.30
CA ALA A 150 -5.81 -13.62 -12.40
C ALA A 150 -4.85 -14.83 -12.35
N ARG A 151 -5.27 -15.99 -12.88
CA ARG A 151 -4.49 -17.24 -12.81
C ARG A 151 -3.56 -17.49 -14.00
N MET A 152 -3.45 -16.57 -14.95
CA MET A 152 -2.71 -16.82 -16.18
C MET A 152 -1.31 -16.26 -16.12
N GLY A 153 -0.30 -17.10 -16.33
CA GLY A 153 1.12 -16.76 -16.25
C GLY A 153 1.61 -15.88 -17.42
N PHE A 154 1.21 -16.17 -18.64
CA PHE A 154 1.59 -15.43 -19.84
C PHE A 154 0.44 -14.62 -20.43
N PRO A 155 0.74 -13.53 -21.18
CA PRO A 155 -0.26 -12.79 -21.92
C PRO A 155 -0.85 -13.66 -23.04
N GLU A 156 -2.10 -14.06 -22.90
CA GLU A 156 -2.88 -14.66 -23.97
C GLU A 156 -3.89 -13.66 -24.54
N PRO A 157 -4.30 -13.77 -25.80
CA PRO A 157 -5.28 -12.87 -26.40
C PRO A 157 -6.57 -12.79 -25.60
N ALA A 158 -7.16 -11.60 -25.48
CA ALA A 158 -8.35 -11.35 -24.69
C ALA A 158 -9.62 -12.05 -25.21
N ASP A 159 -9.63 -12.41 -26.49
CA ASP A 159 -10.79 -13.01 -27.17
C ASP A 159 -11.19 -14.39 -26.65
N ILE A 160 -10.32 -15.05 -25.89
CA ILE A 160 -10.54 -16.38 -25.35
C ILE A 160 -11.39 -16.37 -24.06
N PHE A 161 -11.57 -15.20 -23.45
CA PHE A 161 -12.11 -15.10 -22.09
C PHE A 161 -13.53 -14.57 -22.02
N ALA A 162 -14.36 -15.22 -21.21
CA ALA A 162 -15.73 -14.80 -20.99
C ALA A 162 -15.81 -13.48 -20.19
N LYS A 163 -16.77 -12.65 -20.54
CA LYS A 163 -17.09 -11.42 -19.83
C LYS A 163 -17.54 -11.73 -18.39
N PRO A 164 -16.97 -11.05 -17.35
CA PRO A 164 -17.42 -11.23 -15.98
C PRO A 164 -18.91 -10.91 -15.80
N LYS A 165 -19.57 -11.64 -14.91
CA LYS A 165 -20.95 -11.35 -14.49
C LYS A 165 -21.06 -9.88 -14.05
N TRP A 166 -22.15 -9.21 -14.39
CA TRP A 166 -22.48 -7.83 -14.00
C TRP A 166 -21.55 -6.73 -14.57
N MET A 167 -20.58 -7.05 -15.40
CA MET A 167 -19.79 -6.03 -16.11
C MET A 167 -20.53 -5.57 -17.36
N HIS A 168 -20.61 -4.27 -17.57
CA HIS A 168 -21.16 -3.72 -18.81
C HIS A 168 -20.25 -4.05 -20.00
N TYR A 169 -20.85 -4.38 -21.17
CA TYR A 169 -20.10 -4.87 -22.33
C TYR A 169 -19.05 -3.88 -22.84
N ASP A 170 -19.38 -2.58 -22.89
CA ASP A 170 -18.43 -1.55 -23.32
C ASP A 170 -17.23 -1.43 -22.36
N THR A 171 -17.48 -1.62 -21.05
CA THR A 171 -16.41 -1.64 -20.06
C THR A 171 -15.50 -2.85 -20.25
N PHE A 172 -16.09 -4.02 -20.55
CA PHE A 172 -15.37 -5.25 -20.85
C PHE A 172 -14.49 -5.06 -22.09
N ARG A 173 -15.07 -4.61 -23.22
CA ARG A 173 -14.35 -4.38 -24.48
C ARG A 173 -13.19 -3.42 -24.26
N ARG A 174 -13.44 -2.25 -23.67
CA ARG A 174 -12.38 -1.27 -23.38
C ARG A 174 -11.24 -1.79 -22.50
N LEU A 175 -11.54 -2.70 -21.58
CA LEU A 175 -10.51 -3.34 -20.75
C LEU A 175 -9.72 -4.37 -21.56
N CYS A 176 -10.34 -5.13 -22.44
CA CYS A 176 -9.68 -6.06 -23.35
C CYS A 176 -8.74 -5.30 -24.31
N ASP A 177 -9.26 -4.29 -25.03
CA ASP A 177 -8.48 -3.49 -25.96
C ASP A 177 -7.24 -2.88 -25.28
N ARG A 178 -7.43 -2.38 -24.05
CA ARG A 178 -6.32 -1.83 -23.28
C ARG A 178 -5.32 -2.89 -22.80
N HIS A 179 -5.82 -4.05 -22.41
CA HIS A 179 -4.97 -5.19 -22.05
C HIS A 179 -4.07 -5.58 -23.20
N ASP A 180 -4.64 -5.75 -24.40
CA ASP A 180 -3.90 -6.25 -25.57
C ASP A 180 -2.86 -5.23 -26.05
N ALA A 181 -3.22 -3.95 -26.11
CA ALA A 181 -2.29 -2.88 -26.44
C ALA A 181 -1.11 -2.78 -25.44
N ASP A 182 -1.40 -2.95 -24.12
CA ASP A 182 -0.36 -2.95 -23.10
C ASP A 182 0.56 -4.18 -23.19
N VAL A 183 -0.01 -5.35 -23.52
CA VAL A 183 0.74 -6.59 -23.72
C VAL A 183 1.66 -6.50 -24.95
N GLU A 184 1.14 -6.00 -26.07
CA GLU A 184 1.93 -5.80 -27.28
C GLU A 184 3.12 -4.87 -27.04
N THR A 185 2.85 -3.71 -26.42
CA THR A 185 3.92 -2.77 -26.05
C THR A 185 4.96 -3.41 -25.11
N MET A 186 4.53 -4.26 -24.18
CA MET A 186 5.42 -4.96 -23.26
C MET A 186 6.30 -5.99 -23.99
N ILE A 187 5.73 -6.72 -24.94
CA ILE A 187 6.46 -7.68 -25.79
C ILE A 187 7.55 -6.96 -26.59
N ASP A 188 7.23 -5.82 -27.21
CA ASP A 188 8.18 -5.03 -27.98
C ASP A 188 9.35 -4.51 -27.13
N LEU A 189 9.05 -4.08 -25.90
CA LEU A 189 10.10 -3.66 -24.96
C LEU A 189 11.03 -4.82 -24.59
N TYR A 190 10.49 -6.02 -24.36
CA TYR A 190 11.30 -7.20 -24.06
C TYR A 190 12.12 -7.65 -25.27
N ARG A 191 11.54 -7.62 -26.48
CA ARG A 191 12.29 -7.90 -27.73
C ARG A 191 13.46 -6.94 -27.90
N ALA A 192 13.20 -5.63 -27.72
CA ALA A 192 14.25 -4.62 -27.81
C ALA A 192 15.36 -4.83 -26.77
N GLN A 193 15.01 -5.26 -25.57
CA GLN A 193 15.97 -5.58 -24.52
C GLN A 193 16.81 -6.82 -24.88
N LEU A 194 16.20 -7.87 -25.40
CA LEU A 194 16.90 -9.08 -25.85
C LEU A 194 17.91 -8.77 -26.97
N VAL A 195 17.49 -7.99 -27.97
CA VAL A 195 18.37 -7.56 -29.05
C VAL A 195 19.59 -6.76 -28.53
N ARG A 196 19.39 -5.88 -27.55
CA ARG A 196 20.49 -5.13 -26.92
C ARG A 196 21.46 -6.03 -26.13
N THR A 197 20.94 -7.09 -25.50
CA THR A 197 21.75 -7.95 -24.62
C THR A 197 22.50 -9.03 -25.40
N PHE A 198 21.88 -9.58 -26.43
CA PHE A 198 22.39 -10.77 -27.15
C PHE A 198 22.71 -10.51 -28.63
N GLY A 199 22.47 -9.29 -29.13
CA GLY A 199 22.58 -8.97 -30.55
C GLY A 199 21.34 -9.37 -31.35
N ALA A 200 21.26 -8.89 -32.59
CA ALA A 200 20.21 -9.31 -33.51
C ALA A 200 20.43 -10.78 -33.92
N PHE A 201 19.40 -11.60 -33.79
CA PHE A 201 19.39 -12.97 -34.34
C PHE A 201 19.02 -12.93 -35.81
#